data_60818a79cd341855ffe33b3f2a7d976c
#
_entry.id   60818a79cd341855ffe33b3f2a7d976c
#
_cell.length_a   1.000
_cell.length_b   1.000
_cell.length_c   1.000
_cell.angle_alpha   90.00
_cell.angle_beta   90.00
_cell.angle_gamma   90.00
#
_symmetry.space_group_name_H-M   'P 1'
#
loop_
_entity.id
_entity.type
_entity.pdbx_description
1 polymer ?
#
loop_
_entity_poly.entity_id
_entity_poly.type
_entity_poly.pdbx_seq_one_letter_code
_entity_poly.pdbx_strand_id
1 'polypeptide(L)'
;SDWSSDVCSSDLNGFDLLMIDPTKDPFEIGKVIPLDVVLQRTVELIAYCEEERKRRNLPEIGYEVGTEETNGGLTSTEKYREFIEKLEIELKVKGLPMPTFIVGQTGTLTRKTEQVGTYNFHNAYDLAAMAKAYGVGLKEHNADYLDDVTLLEHIPANVTASNVAPQYGTEETRAYLKLCEVEDILKKEGLLEKTSSLRKTLLVKAIKTERWRKWMIG
;
A
#
# COMPACT_ATOMS: atom_id res chain seq x y z
N SER A 1 -20.68 8.21 3.25
CA SER A 1 -19.71 7.47 4.06
C SER A 1 -18.58 8.41 4.40
N ASP A 2 -18.32 8.54 5.67
CA ASP A 2 -17.38 9.49 6.22
C ASP A 2 -15.95 8.97 6.05
N TRP A 3 -15.37 9.25 4.89
CA TRP A 3 -13.96 8.91 4.57
C TRP A 3 -12.97 9.60 5.50
N SER A 4 -13.38 10.73 6.07
CA SER A 4 -12.55 11.53 6.97
C SER A 4 -12.28 10.84 8.30
N SER A 5 -13.20 9.98 8.77
CA SER A 5 -13.05 9.31 10.06
C SER A 5 -11.98 8.21 10.07
N ASP A 6 -11.78 7.52 8.93
CA ASP A 6 -10.81 6.41 8.84
C ASP A 6 -9.36 6.91 8.72
N VAL A 7 -9.15 8.02 8.02
CA VAL A 7 -7.81 8.64 7.88
C VAL A 7 -7.36 9.21 9.23
N CYS A 8 -8.23 9.92 9.94
CA CYS A 8 -7.91 10.48 11.25
C CYS A 8 -7.72 9.45 12.37
N SER A 9 -8.32 8.26 12.27
CA SER A 9 -8.10 7.23 13.27
C SER A 9 -6.66 6.72 13.28
N SER A 10 -5.98 6.77 12.13
CA SER A 10 -4.57 6.38 12.00
C SER A 10 -3.63 7.36 12.70
N ASP A 11 -3.85 8.68 12.57
CA ASP A 11 -3.08 9.71 13.30
C ASP A 11 -3.14 9.53 14.80
N LEU A 12 -4.33 9.16 15.31
CA LEU A 12 -4.56 8.94 16.74
C LEU A 12 -3.82 7.73 17.27
N ASN A 13 -3.40 6.80 16.42
CA ASN A 13 -2.67 5.60 16.78
C ASN A 13 -1.14 5.75 16.65
N GLY A 14 -0.63 6.95 16.35
CA GLY A 14 0.79 7.25 16.31
C GLY A 14 1.52 6.74 15.06
N PHE A 15 0.87 6.74 13.92
CA PHE A 15 1.52 6.46 12.64
C PHE A 15 2.26 7.70 12.13
N ASP A 16 3.48 7.50 11.62
CA ASP A 16 4.33 8.57 11.07
C ASP A 16 4.02 8.90 9.59
N LEU A 17 3.24 8.06 8.92
CA LEU A 17 2.89 8.18 7.51
C LEU A 17 1.43 7.81 7.28
N LEU A 18 0.70 8.66 6.56
CA LEU A 18 -0.67 8.40 6.14
C LEU A 18 -0.79 8.26 4.63
N MET A 19 -1.52 7.24 4.20
CA MET A 19 -1.86 7.06 2.80
C MET A 19 -3.16 7.80 2.45
N ILE A 20 -3.07 8.71 1.48
CA ILE A 20 -4.19 9.42 0.87
C ILE A 20 -4.44 8.81 -0.51
N ASP A 21 -5.46 7.97 -0.62
CA ASP A 21 -5.80 7.29 -1.87
C ASP A 21 -7.27 7.54 -2.27
N PRO A 22 -7.57 8.69 -2.92
CA PRO A 22 -8.90 9.04 -3.39
C PRO A 22 -9.21 8.51 -4.79
N THR A 23 -8.48 7.50 -5.27
CA THR A 23 -8.53 7.01 -6.65
C THR A 23 -9.69 6.06 -6.93
N LYS A 24 -10.42 5.63 -5.89
CA LYS A 24 -11.55 4.71 -6.03
C LYS A 24 -12.90 5.43 -5.96
N ASP A 25 -13.82 4.97 -6.81
CA ASP A 25 -15.23 5.33 -6.65
C ASP A 25 -15.85 4.43 -5.57
N PRO A 26 -16.50 5.00 -4.54
CA PRO A 26 -17.11 4.21 -3.46
C PRO A 26 -18.34 3.41 -3.88
N PHE A 27 -18.91 3.73 -5.03
CA PHE A 27 -20.18 3.16 -5.50
C PHE A 27 -20.02 2.30 -6.76
N GLU A 28 -19.03 2.60 -7.60
CA GLU A 28 -18.78 1.89 -8.87
C GLU A 28 -17.37 1.30 -8.91
N ILE A 29 -17.28 -0.02 -8.84
CA ILE A 29 -16.00 -0.74 -8.89
C ILE A 29 -15.38 -0.59 -10.29
N GLY A 30 -14.10 -0.20 -10.36
CA GLY A 30 -13.35 -0.06 -11.61
C GLY A 30 -13.63 1.21 -12.41
N LYS A 31 -14.39 2.15 -11.85
CA LYS A 31 -14.59 3.46 -12.47
C LYS A 31 -13.32 4.30 -12.36
N VAL A 32 -12.82 4.73 -13.50
CA VAL A 32 -11.66 5.63 -13.57
C VAL A 32 -12.09 7.03 -13.12
N ILE A 33 -11.45 7.53 -12.08
CA ILE A 33 -11.69 8.88 -11.56
C ILE A 33 -10.85 9.88 -12.35
N PRO A 34 -11.42 10.99 -12.83
CA PRO A 34 -10.66 12.03 -13.51
C PRO A 34 -9.54 12.62 -12.63
N LEU A 35 -8.40 12.92 -13.24
CA LEU A 35 -7.20 13.39 -12.53
C LEU A 35 -7.48 14.64 -11.66
N ASP A 36 -8.24 15.59 -12.17
CA ASP A 36 -8.56 16.83 -11.43
C ASP A 36 -9.43 16.53 -10.18
N VAL A 37 -10.27 15.49 -10.24
CA VAL A 37 -11.07 15.05 -9.08
C VAL A 37 -10.17 14.35 -8.04
N VAL A 38 -9.22 13.51 -8.50
CA VAL A 38 -8.22 12.89 -7.61
C VAL A 38 -7.40 13.97 -6.93
N LEU A 39 -6.92 14.95 -7.68
CA LEU A 39 -6.14 16.07 -7.17
C LEU A 39 -6.90 16.86 -6.11
N GLN A 40 -8.13 17.28 -6.42
CA GLN A 40 -8.97 18.03 -5.47
C GLN A 40 -9.19 17.25 -4.17
N ARG A 41 -9.57 15.99 -4.26
CA ARG A 41 -9.77 15.12 -3.10
C ARG A 41 -8.50 14.93 -2.28
N THR A 42 -7.36 14.76 -2.95
CA THR A 42 -6.04 14.65 -2.28
C THR A 42 -5.75 15.88 -1.44
N VAL A 43 -5.90 17.07 -2.03
CA VAL A 43 -5.64 18.35 -1.34
C VAL A 43 -6.60 18.56 -0.18
N GLU A 44 -7.89 18.23 -0.34
CA GLU A 44 -8.90 18.32 0.72
C GLU A 44 -8.59 17.39 1.89
N LEU A 45 -8.18 16.13 1.61
CA LEU A 45 -7.84 15.17 2.65
C LEU A 45 -6.56 15.56 3.41
N ILE A 46 -5.51 16.01 2.71
CA ILE A 46 -4.30 16.52 3.37
C ILE A 46 -4.63 17.73 4.25
N ALA A 47 -5.45 18.68 3.73
CA ALA A 47 -5.86 19.86 4.51
C ALA A 47 -6.59 19.46 5.79
N TYR A 48 -7.52 18.51 5.69
CA TYR A 48 -8.26 17.99 6.83
C TYR A 48 -7.34 17.31 7.86
N CYS A 49 -6.40 16.46 7.41
CA CYS A 49 -5.45 15.81 8.29
C CYS A 49 -4.55 16.83 9.01
N GLU A 50 -4.05 17.85 8.30
CA GLU A 50 -3.24 18.91 8.89
C GLU A 50 -4.01 19.77 9.90
N GLU A 51 -5.28 20.06 9.64
CA GLU A 51 -6.14 20.76 10.58
C GLU A 51 -6.35 19.93 11.87
N GLU A 52 -6.69 18.66 11.73
CA GLU A 52 -6.88 17.76 12.87
C GLU A 52 -5.59 17.54 13.67
N ARG A 53 -4.47 17.36 12.98
CA ARG A 53 -3.15 17.23 13.60
C ARG A 53 -2.83 18.45 14.48
N LYS A 54 -2.98 19.66 13.91
CA LYS A 54 -2.74 20.91 14.62
C LYS A 54 -3.71 21.09 15.80
N ARG A 55 -4.99 20.82 15.61
CA ARG A 55 -6.02 20.88 16.65
C ARG A 55 -5.69 20.01 17.85
N ARG A 56 -5.07 18.84 17.61
CA ARG A 56 -4.71 17.86 18.64
C ARG A 56 -3.27 18.00 19.14
N ASN A 57 -2.52 18.94 18.61
CA ASN A 57 -1.10 19.16 18.92
C ASN A 57 -0.25 17.90 18.68
N LEU A 58 -0.52 17.16 17.57
CA LEU A 58 0.25 16.00 17.17
C LEU A 58 1.51 16.40 16.39
N PRO A 59 2.55 15.57 16.36
CA PRO A 59 3.77 15.83 15.58
C PRO A 59 3.48 15.91 14.08
N GLU A 60 4.44 16.39 13.32
CA GLU A 60 4.38 16.34 11.85
C GLU A 60 4.37 14.88 11.37
N ILE A 61 3.57 14.62 10.33
CA ILE A 61 3.43 13.31 9.70
C ILE A 61 3.73 13.41 8.21
N GLY A 62 4.19 12.31 7.62
CA GLY A 62 4.34 12.19 6.19
C GLY A 62 3.03 11.80 5.49
N TYR A 63 2.95 12.08 4.20
CA TYR A 63 1.83 11.65 3.35
C TYR A 63 2.33 10.79 2.21
N GLU A 64 1.59 9.73 1.90
CA GLU A 64 1.68 8.96 0.68
C GLU A 64 0.44 9.23 -0.14
N VAL A 65 0.59 9.50 -1.44
CA VAL A 65 -0.53 9.89 -2.30
C VAL A 65 -0.67 8.94 -3.46
N GLY A 66 -1.89 8.40 -3.65
CA GLY A 66 -2.27 7.62 -4.83
C GLY A 66 -2.61 8.52 -6.02
N THR A 67 -2.16 8.13 -7.21
CA THR A 67 -2.43 8.88 -8.47
C THR A 67 -3.51 8.23 -9.30
N GLU A 68 -3.62 6.91 -9.25
CA GLU A 68 -4.55 6.09 -10.02
C GLU A 68 -4.73 4.71 -9.37
N GLU A 69 -5.81 4.00 -9.72
CA GLU A 69 -6.02 2.65 -9.23
C GLU A 69 -4.98 1.68 -9.78
N THR A 70 -4.31 0.93 -8.89
CA THR A 70 -3.28 -0.04 -9.27
C THR A 70 -3.91 -1.27 -9.90
N ASN A 71 -3.57 -1.55 -11.16
CA ASN A 71 -4.13 -2.64 -11.97
C ASN A 71 -3.08 -3.50 -12.69
N GLY A 72 -1.79 -3.28 -12.39
CA GLY A 72 -0.65 -3.95 -13.05
C GLY A 72 -0.24 -3.31 -14.37
N GLY A 73 -0.79 -2.14 -14.71
CA GLY A 73 -0.34 -1.33 -15.83
C GLY A 73 0.92 -0.54 -15.52
N LEU A 74 1.22 0.42 -16.38
CA LEU A 74 2.30 1.39 -16.19
C LEU A 74 1.69 2.79 -16.07
N THR A 75 2.15 3.55 -15.09
CA THR A 75 1.81 4.98 -15.01
C THR A 75 2.49 5.73 -16.17
N SER A 76 1.72 6.53 -16.91
CA SER A 76 2.28 7.43 -17.93
C SER A 76 3.11 8.52 -17.26
N THR A 77 4.34 8.73 -17.77
CA THR A 77 5.25 9.75 -17.26
C THR A 77 4.67 11.17 -17.39
N GLU A 78 3.90 11.42 -18.45
CA GLU A 78 3.26 12.71 -18.70
C GLU A 78 2.16 12.99 -17.67
N LYS A 79 1.27 12.01 -17.41
CA LYS A 79 0.21 12.13 -16.41
C LYS A 79 0.76 12.23 -15.00
N TYR A 80 1.83 11.49 -14.71
CA TYR A 80 2.50 11.54 -13.42
C TYR A 80 3.09 12.93 -13.15
N ARG A 81 3.76 13.51 -14.15
CA ARG A 81 4.27 14.87 -14.09
C ARG A 81 3.16 15.89 -13.90
N GLU A 82 2.13 15.84 -14.74
CA GLU A 82 0.98 16.73 -14.64
C GLU A 82 0.35 16.71 -13.24
N PHE A 83 0.20 15.52 -12.66
CA PHE A 83 -0.33 15.37 -11.32
C PHE A 83 0.56 16.03 -10.27
N ILE A 84 1.88 15.77 -10.30
CA ILE A 84 2.82 16.35 -9.31
C ILE A 84 2.87 17.88 -9.43
N GLU A 85 2.93 18.40 -10.64
CA GLU A 85 2.97 19.87 -10.89
C GLU A 85 1.72 20.55 -10.34
N LYS A 86 0.55 20.04 -10.66
CA LYS A 86 -0.71 20.57 -10.15
C LYS A 86 -0.83 20.43 -8.63
N LEU A 87 -0.42 19.28 -8.08
CA LEU A 87 -0.44 19.05 -6.63
C LEU A 87 0.46 20.01 -5.89
N GLU A 88 1.70 20.23 -6.37
CA GLU A 88 2.63 21.18 -5.78
C GLU A 88 2.06 22.60 -5.72
N ILE A 89 1.45 23.06 -6.82
CA ILE A 89 0.83 24.39 -6.89
C ILE A 89 -0.29 24.53 -5.84
N GLU A 90 -1.22 23.57 -5.81
CA GLU A 90 -2.36 23.62 -4.91
C GLU A 90 -1.96 23.54 -3.43
N LEU A 91 -1.00 22.65 -3.10
CA LEU A 91 -0.50 22.54 -1.74
C LEU A 91 0.25 23.81 -1.29
N LYS A 92 1.07 24.40 -2.16
CA LYS A 92 1.75 25.69 -1.87
C LYS A 92 0.77 26.83 -1.62
N VAL A 93 -0.28 26.96 -2.44
CA VAL A 93 -1.32 27.98 -2.28
C VAL A 93 -2.01 27.87 -0.93
N LYS A 94 -2.23 26.64 -0.45
CA LYS A 94 -2.89 26.39 0.83
C LYS A 94 -1.93 26.30 2.03
N GLY A 95 -0.62 26.42 1.83
CA GLY A 95 0.39 26.28 2.90
C GLY A 95 0.43 24.87 3.51
N LEU A 96 0.16 23.85 2.68
CA LEU A 96 0.17 22.45 3.06
C LEU A 96 1.50 21.77 2.70
N PRO A 97 1.91 20.71 3.42
CA PRO A 97 3.14 19.99 3.12
C PRO A 97 3.03 19.19 1.81
N MET A 98 4.15 19.07 1.10
CA MET A 98 4.29 18.10 0.01
C MET A 98 4.28 16.66 0.57
N PRO A 99 3.75 15.68 -0.17
CA PRO A 99 3.82 14.29 0.26
C PRO A 99 5.25 13.79 0.32
N THR A 100 5.50 12.82 1.20
CA THR A 100 6.78 12.09 1.25
C THR A 100 6.91 11.17 0.04
N PHE A 101 5.80 10.53 -0.34
CA PHE A 101 5.76 9.60 -1.46
C PHE A 101 4.55 9.86 -2.37
N ILE A 102 4.77 9.65 -3.67
CA ILE A 102 3.70 9.56 -4.67
C ILE A 102 3.76 8.17 -5.31
N VAL A 103 2.61 7.50 -5.37
CA VAL A 103 2.50 6.16 -5.92
C VAL A 103 2.56 6.21 -7.44
N GLY A 104 3.34 5.31 -8.05
CA GLY A 104 3.38 5.09 -9.48
C GLY A 104 3.26 3.59 -9.78
N GLN A 105 2.58 3.24 -10.87
CA GLN A 105 2.50 1.86 -11.33
C GLN A 105 3.71 1.53 -12.20
N THR A 106 4.48 0.54 -11.76
CA THR A 106 5.72 0.06 -12.38
C THR A 106 5.52 -1.28 -13.10
N GLY A 107 4.28 -1.76 -13.18
CA GLY A 107 3.91 -3.03 -13.78
C GLY A 107 3.69 -4.17 -12.80
N THR A 108 3.99 -3.99 -11.51
CA THR A 108 3.79 -5.00 -10.46
C THR A 108 2.31 -5.21 -10.17
N LEU A 109 1.89 -6.45 -9.96
CA LEU A 109 0.54 -6.83 -9.59
C LEU A 109 0.54 -8.13 -8.79
N THR A 110 0.12 -8.06 -7.54
CA THR A 110 0.02 -9.23 -6.67
C THR A 110 -1.38 -9.86 -6.77
N ARG A 111 -1.43 -11.16 -7.00
CA ARG A 111 -2.68 -11.94 -6.89
C ARG A 111 -2.46 -13.19 -6.07
N LYS A 112 -3.28 -13.40 -5.05
CA LYS A 112 -3.15 -14.54 -4.11
C LYS A 112 -1.75 -14.55 -3.48
N THR A 113 -0.93 -15.51 -3.86
CA THR A 113 0.43 -15.75 -3.36
C THR A 113 1.49 -15.65 -4.46
N GLU A 114 1.24 -14.84 -5.48
CA GLU A 114 2.10 -14.74 -6.66
C GLU A 114 2.19 -13.29 -7.14
N GLN A 115 3.36 -12.94 -7.68
CA GLN A 115 3.52 -11.77 -8.53
C GLN A 115 3.06 -12.12 -9.94
N VAL A 116 1.99 -11.50 -10.42
CA VAL A 116 1.42 -11.75 -11.77
C VAL A 116 1.66 -10.59 -12.73
N GLY A 117 2.21 -9.47 -12.24
CA GLY A 117 2.62 -8.35 -13.04
C GLY A 117 4.04 -8.54 -13.61
N THR A 118 4.46 -7.58 -14.40
CA THR A 118 5.83 -7.53 -14.94
C THR A 118 6.42 -6.16 -14.65
N TYR A 119 7.39 -6.13 -13.75
CA TYR A 119 8.12 -4.91 -13.41
C TYR A 119 8.80 -4.31 -14.64
N ASN A 120 8.71 -3.01 -14.80
CA ASN A 120 9.35 -2.28 -15.88
C ASN A 120 10.38 -1.29 -15.32
N PHE A 121 11.65 -1.66 -15.40
CA PHE A 121 12.77 -0.86 -14.89
C PHE A 121 12.81 0.55 -15.48
N HIS A 122 12.67 0.71 -16.81
CA HIS A 122 12.77 2.02 -17.44
C HIS A 122 11.64 2.95 -17.01
N ASN A 123 10.41 2.44 -16.95
CA ASN A 123 9.29 3.22 -16.43
C ASN A 123 9.50 3.62 -14.96
N ALA A 124 9.92 2.68 -14.12
CA ALA A 124 10.22 2.96 -12.71
C ALA A 124 11.31 4.01 -12.54
N TYR A 125 12.39 3.92 -13.33
CA TYR A 125 13.47 4.90 -13.33
C TYR A 125 12.99 6.31 -13.73
N ASP A 126 12.19 6.41 -14.78
CA ASP A 126 11.67 7.69 -15.26
C ASP A 126 10.72 8.34 -14.25
N LEU A 127 9.80 7.54 -13.66
CA LEU A 127 8.91 8.01 -12.59
C LEU A 127 9.68 8.45 -11.35
N ALA A 128 10.69 7.66 -10.93
CA ALA A 128 11.51 7.99 -9.76
C ALA A 128 12.34 9.27 -9.96
N ALA A 129 12.94 9.43 -11.15
CA ALA A 129 13.68 10.65 -11.51
C ALA A 129 12.77 11.88 -11.47
N MET A 130 11.54 11.74 -11.96
CA MET A 130 10.53 12.79 -11.93
C MET A 130 10.11 13.13 -10.51
N ALA A 131 9.72 12.14 -9.70
CA ALA A 131 9.35 12.35 -8.30
C ALA A 131 10.46 13.08 -7.54
N LYS A 132 11.71 12.65 -7.71
CA LYS A 132 12.90 13.26 -7.09
C LYS A 132 13.07 14.73 -7.47
N ALA A 133 12.76 15.13 -8.71
CA ALA A 133 12.86 16.52 -9.16
C ALA A 133 11.93 17.46 -8.38
N TYR A 134 10.84 16.95 -7.81
CA TYR A 134 9.90 17.67 -6.94
C TYR A 134 10.12 17.40 -5.44
N GLY A 135 11.21 16.74 -5.07
CA GLY A 135 11.55 16.44 -3.67
C GLY A 135 10.69 15.38 -3.02
N VAL A 136 9.99 14.55 -3.80
CA VAL A 136 9.17 13.44 -3.33
C VAL A 136 9.76 12.10 -3.75
N GLY A 137 9.41 11.01 -3.06
CA GLY A 137 9.83 9.67 -3.42
C GLY A 137 8.81 8.96 -4.31
N LEU A 138 9.29 8.10 -5.22
CA LEU A 138 8.43 7.14 -5.89
C LEU A 138 8.13 5.99 -4.94
N LYS A 139 6.85 5.67 -4.76
CA LYS A 139 6.41 4.47 -4.07
C LYS A 139 5.73 3.51 -5.02
N GLU A 140 6.15 2.25 -4.96
CA GLU A 140 5.55 1.15 -5.70
C GLU A 140 4.54 0.40 -4.84
N HIS A 141 3.40 0.02 -5.40
CA HIS A 141 2.46 -0.91 -4.80
C HIS A 141 2.60 -2.32 -5.41
N ASN A 142 2.08 -3.34 -4.70
CA ASN A 142 2.11 -4.74 -5.14
C ASN A 142 3.53 -5.31 -5.34
N ALA A 143 4.47 -4.97 -4.47
CA ALA A 143 5.83 -5.50 -4.50
C ALA A 143 5.97 -6.87 -3.79
N ASP A 144 4.85 -7.54 -3.53
CA ASP A 144 4.85 -8.89 -2.96
C ASP A 144 5.32 -9.92 -3.99
N TYR A 145 6.07 -10.91 -3.54
CA TYR A 145 6.52 -12.06 -4.32
C TYR A 145 7.39 -11.71 -5.53
N LEU A 146 8.06 -10.58 -5.50
CA LEU A 146 9.07 -10.23 -6.50
C LEU A 146 10.28 -11.17 -6.37
N ASP A 147 10.89 -11.48 -7.50
CA ASP A 147 12.15 -12.22 -7.52
C ASP A 147 13.34 -11.33 -7.12
N ASP A 148 14.45 -11.98 -6.80
CA ASP A 148 15.66 -11.31 -6.31
C ASP A 148 16.24 -10.32 -7.35
N VAL A 149 16.12 -10.63 -8.65
CA VAL A 149 16.62 -9.76 -9.72
C VAL A 149 15.81 -8.47 -9.75
N THR A 150 14.49 -8.57 -9.76
CA THR A 150 13.59 -7.42 -9.71
C THR A 150 13.81 -6.57 -8.47
N LEU A 151 14.00 -7.19 -7.30
CA LEU A 151 14.30 -6.46 -6.05
C LEU A 151 15.63 -5.70 -6.15
N LEU A 152 16.66 -6.28 -6.77
CA LEU A 152 17.95 -5.62 -6.98
C LEU A 152 17.83 -4.46 -7.98
N GLU A 153 16.93 -4.52 -8.96
CA GLU A 153 16.68 -3.46 -9.93
C GLU A 153 16.01 -2.21 -9.30
N HIS A 154 15.31 -2.34 -8.17
CA HIS A 154 14.71 -1.20 -7.47
C HIS A 154 15.74 -0.17 -7.02
N ILE A 155 16.94 -0.61 -6.63
CA ILE A 155 18.02 0.28 -6.16
C ILE A 155 18.49 1.23 -7.27
N PRO A 156 18.94 0.75 -8.43
CA PRO A 156 19.37 1.64 -9.53
C PRO A 156 18.19 2.40 -10.17
N ALA A 157 16.96 1.89 -10.10
CA ALA A 157 15.76 2.61 -10.52
C ALA A 157 15.37 3.76 -9.56
N ASN A 158 15.99 3.85 -8.38
CA ASN A 158 15.64 4.81 -7.31
C ASN A 158 14.18 4.71 -6.84
N VAL A 159 13.58 3.52 -6.85
CA VAL A 159 12.33 3.27 -6.14
C VAL A 159 12.59 3.45 -4.65
N THR A 160 11.94 4.43 -4.03
CA THR A 160 12.23 4.84 -2.66
C THR A 160 11.49 4.05 -1.60
N ALA A 161 10.33 3.52 -1.96
CA ALA A 161 9.51 2.69 -1.08
C ALA A 161 8.67 1.70 -1.87
N SER A 162 8.32 0.58 -1.25
CA SER A 162 7.44 -0.44 -1.83
C SER A 162 6.50 -0.99 -0.77
N ASN A 163 5.26 -1.28 -1.17
CA ASN A 163 4.30 -1.96 -0.31
C ASN A 163 4.41 -3.47 -0.47
N VAL A 164 4.64 -4.14 0.65
CA VAL A 164 4.60 -5.59 0.79
C VAL A 164 3.67 -5.91 1.95
N ALA A 165 2.56 -6.60 1.73
CA ALA A 165 1.59 -6.93 2.76
C ALA A 165 1.10 -8.39 2.72
N PRO A 166 0.46 -8.91 1.64
CA PRO A 166 0.00 -10.30 1.62
C PRO A 166 1.15 -11.30 1.76
N GLN A 167 2.34 -11.03 1.26
CA GLN A 167 3.49 -11.91 1.39
C GLN A 167 3.88 -12.11 2.86
N TYR A 168 3.98 -11.04 3.65
CA TYR A 168 4.29 -11.15 5.08
C TYR A 168 3.27 -11.97 5.83
N GLY A 169 1.98 -11.71 5.64
CA GLY A 169 0.90 -12.47 6.28
C GLY A 169 0.89 -13.94 5.86
N THR A 170 1.25 -14.23 4.62
CA THR A 170 1.37 -15.60 4.10
C THR A 170 2.55 -16.32 4.75
N GLU A 171 3.73 -15.70 4.82
CA GLU A 171 4.92 -16.31 5.42
C GLU A 171 4.76 -16.49 6.93
N GLU A 172 4.15 -15.54 7.62
CA GLU A 172 3.80 -15.70 9.03
C GLU A 172 2.86 -16.90 9.24
N THR A 173 1.80 -17.01 8.42
CA THR A 173 0.87 -18.14 8.48
C THR A 173 1.57 -19.46 8.21
N ARG A 174 2.45 -19.52 7.21
CA ARG A 174 3.26 -20.70 6.88
C ARG A 174 4.16 -21.11 8.04
N ALA A 175 4.80 -20.13 8.70
CA ALA A 175 5.63 -20.38 9.88
C ALA A 175 4.82 -21.00 11.02
N TYR A 176 3.65 -20.48 11.33
CA TYR A 176 2.75 -21.07 12.34
C TYR A 176 2.29 -22.49 11.97
N LEU A 177 1.99 -22.74 10.71
CA LEU A 177 1.60 -24.10 10.27
C LEU A 177 2.77 -25.09 10.39
N LYS A 178 4.02 -24.67 10.09
CA LYS A 178 5.23 -25.49 10.33
C LYS A 178 5.43 -25.79 11.81
N LEU A 179 5.20 -24.84 12.70
CA LEU A 179 5.26 -25.08 14.14
C LEU A 179 4.20 -26.12 14.58
N CYS A 180 2.99 -26.09 14.00
CA CYS A 180 1.99 -27.13 14.24
C CYS A 180 2.46 -28.53 13.79
N GLU A 181 3.21 -28.62 12.67
CA GLU A 181 3.80 -29.88 12.22
C GLU A 181 4.87 -30.40 13.19
N VAL A 182 5.69 -29.51 13.74
CA VAL A 182 6.67 -29.86 14.78
C VAL A 182 5.96 -30.36 16.05
N GLU A 183 4.89 -29.72 16.49
CA GLU A 183 4.06 -30.19 17.62
C GLU A 183 3.51 -31.59 17.38
N ASP A 184 3.01 -31.87 16.18
CA ASP A 184 2.47 -33.20 15.81
C ASP A 184 3.57 -34.27 15.88
N ILE A 185 4.80 -33.98 15.42
CA ILE A 185 5.96 -34.86 15.52
C ILE A 185 6.35 -35.11 16.97
N LEU A 186 6.51 -34.06 17.77
CA LEU A 186 6.88 -34.16 19.20
C LEU A 186 5.85 -34.97 20.00
N LYS A 187 4.57 -34.80 19.69
CA LYS A 187 3.51 -35.60 20.30
C LYS A 187 3.63 -37.07 19.93
N LYS A 188 3.89 -37.38 18.66
CA LYS A 188 4.08 -38.74 18.16
C LYS A 188 5.25 -39.44 18.85
N GLU A 189 6.33 -38.70 19.09
CA GLU A 189 7.53 -39.21 19.78
C GLU A 189 7.40 -39.21 21.32
N GLY A 190 6.24 -38.86 21.85
CA GLY A 190 5.98 -38.84 23.32
C GLY A 190 6.68 -37.71 24.07
N LEU A 191 7.23 -36.73 23.36
CA LEU A 191 7.90 -35.54 23.93
C LEU A 191 6.94 -34.42 24.26
N LEU A 192 5.72 -34.48 23.79
CA LEU A 192 4.67 -33.53 24.05
C LEU A 192 3.33 -34.22 24.37
N GLU A 193 2.68 -33.88 25.48
CA GLU A 193 1.41 -34.48 25.86
C GLU A 193 0.25 -33.96 24.99
N LYS A 194 0.25 -32.68 24.71
CA LYS A 194 -0.83 -32.00 23.94
C LYS A 194 -0.24 -31.05 22.91
N THR A 195 -0.83 -31.03 21.72
CA THR A 195 -0.56 -30.01 20.71
C THR A 195 -1.41 -28.76 20.97
N SER A 196 -0.97 -27.61 20.49
CA SER A 196 -1.82 -26.43 20.42
C SER A 196 -2.98 -26.71 19.45
N SER A 197 -4.11 -26.06 19.64
CA SER A 197 -5.22 -26.15 18.67
C SER A 197 -5.07 -25.12 17.55
N LEU A 198 -3.87 -24.60 17.30
CA LEU A 198 -3.64 -23.44 16.44
C LEU A 198 -4.10 -23.67 14.99
N ARG A 199 -3.71 -24.79 14.37
CA ARG A 199 -4.15 -25.14 12.99
C ARG A 199 -5.67 -25.13 12.85
N LYS A 200 -6.36 -25.79 13.79
CA LYS A 200 -7.82 -25.85 13.82
C LYS A 200 -8.43 -24.46 14.04
N THR A 201 -7.87 -23.70 14.96
CA THR A 201 -8.32 -22.34 15.28
C THR A 201 -8.19 -21.40 14.09
N LEU A 202 -7.03 -21.40 13.40
CA LEU A 202 -6.83 -20.62 12.18
C LEU A 202 -7.85 -20.94 11.12
N LEU A 203 -8.06 -22.24 10.82
CA LEU A 203 -9.02 -22.68 9.80
C LEU A 203 -10.46 -22.27 10.16
N VAL A 204 -10.89 -22.51 11.39
CA VAL A 204 -12.24 -22.14 11.85
C VAL A 204 -12.47 -20.64 11.78
N LYS A 205 -11.46 -19.85 12.19
CA LYS A 205 -11.54 -18.38 12.11
C LYS A 205 -11.57 -17.88 10.67
N ALA A 206 -10.73 -18.42 9.79
CA ALA A 206 -10.71 -18.07 8.36
C ALA A 206 -12.08 -18.33 7.72
N ILE A 207 -12.67 -19.51 7.96
CA ILE A 207 -14.00 -19.87 7.44
C ILE A 207 -15.08 -18.95 8.03
N LYS A 208 -15.06 -18.72 9.35
CA LYS A 208 -16.09 -17.92 10.04
C LYS A 208 -16.10 -16.46 9.61
N THR A 209 -14.92 -15.87 9.38
CA THR A 209 -14.83 -14.44 9.03
C THR A 209 -15.14 -14.16 7.56
N GLU A 210 -14.99 -15.17 6.70
CA GLU A 210 -15.18 -15.06 5.24
C GLU A 210 -14.43 -13.90 4.57
N ARG A 211 -13.46 -13.27 5.27
CA ARG A 211 -12.72 -12.09 4.75
C ARG A 211 -11.96 -12.39 3.47
N TRP A 212 -11.57 -13.66 3.27
CA TRP A 212 -10.92 -14.12 2.05
C TRP A 212 -11.77 -13.91 0.78
N ARG A 213 -13.11 -13.93 0.90
CA ARG A 213 -14.03 -13.71 -0.23
C ARG A 213 -13.83 -12.35 -0.91
N LYS A 214 -13.45 -11.32 -0.14
CA LYS A 214 -13.18 -9.98 -0.68
C LYS A 214 -12.06 -9.97 -1.72
N TRP A 215 -11.12 -10.91 -1.61
CA TRP A 215 -9.90 -10.96 -2.43
C TRP A 215 -9.91 -12.09 -3.46
N MET A 216 -10.91 -12.95 -3.42
CA MET A 216 -11.13 -14.06 -4.37
C MET A 216 -12.08 -13.59 -5.47
N ILE A 217 -11.70 -12.54 -6.19
CA ILE A 217 -12.43 -12.06 -7.36
C ILE A 217 -11.87 -12.81 -8.56
N GLY A 218 -12.70 -13.64 -9.18
CA GLY A 218 -12.35 -14.41 -10.40
C GLY A 218 -13.53 -15.21 -10.86
#